data_4146a43d04fabdbca9b95d79a5eb24ae
#
_entry.id   4146a43d04fabdbca9b95d79a5eb24ae
#
_cell.length_a   1.000
_cell.length_b   1.000
_cell.length_c   1.000
_cell.angle_alpha   90.00
_cell.angle_beta   90.00
_cell.angle_gamma   90.00
#
_symmetry.space_group_name_H-M   'P 1'
#
loop_
_entity.id
_entity.type
_entity.pdbx_description
1 polymer ?
#
loop_
_entity_poly.entity_id
_entity_poly.type
_entity_poly.pdbx_seq_one_letter_code
_entity_poly.pdbx_strand_id
1 'polypeptide(L)'
;MAADEAFYEKGVAAFKDHYGKVNGHAPDASACPVAVIIGGPNKCSTMSSAWMKQQLDSIFESIRQSNQSDRQTVLPWVTTSRRTPPEVEALVDTYPWDYKLLYSKDHFNPIPAFVKLAKTLYVTAESTGMLSESCTFGTAAVKALDNLNPGPHKFRRFVEGLEKDGYLNGNRKVDLSAQFAAAKQLLGL
;
A
#
# COMPACT_ATOMS: atom_id res chain seq x y z
N MET A 1 18.44 2.77 -9.74
CA MET A 1 18.09 3.90 -8.81
C MET A 1 17.59 5.15 -9.54
N ALA A 2 18.35 5.79 -10.45
CA ALA A 2 17.82 6.97 -11.19
C ALA A 2 16.62 6.63 -12.10
N ALA A 3 16.63 5.48 -12.77
CA ALA A 3 15.51 5.04 -13.60
C ALA A 3 14.24 4.74 -12.77
N ASP A 4 14.42 4.21 -11.57
CA ASP A 4 13.30 3.92 -10.65
C ASP A 4 12.69 5.22 -10.11
N GLU A 5 13.50 6.22 -9.75
CA GLU A 5 13.02 7.51 -9.28
C GLU A 5 12.19 8.21 -10.36
N ALA A 6 12.69 8.27 -11.60
CA ALA A 6 11.94 8.84 -12.72
C ALA A 6 10.62 8.12 -13.00
N PHE A 7 10.56 6.81 -12.78
CA PHE A 7 9.32 6.03 -12.88
C PHE A 7 8.29 6.49 -11.85
N TYR A 8 8.70 6.63 -10.58
CA TYR A 8 7.80 7.06 -9.51
C TYR A 8 7.37 8.51 -9.66
N GLU A 9 8.26 9.43 -10.05
CA GLU A 9 7.92 10.83 -10.33
C GLU A 9 6.87 10.95 -11.44
N LYS A 10 7.05 10.20 -12.54
CA LYS A 10 6.05 10.12 -13.61
C LYS A 10 4.72 9.55 -13.11
N GLY A 11 4.76 8.54 -12.26
CA GLY A 11 3.57 7.96 -11.64
C GLY A 11 2.83 8.95 -10.75
N VAL A 12 3.56 9.75 -9.97
CA VAL A 12 2.99 10.82 -9.13
C VAL A 12 2.33 11.89 -9.99
N ALA A 13 2.98 12.34 -11.08
CA ALA A 13 2.40 13.33 -11.99
C ALA A 13 1.09 12.80 -12.62
N ALA A 14 1.13 11.58 -13.15
CA ALA A 14 -0.06 10.94 -13.74
C ALA A 14 -1.19 10.77 -12.72
N PHE A 15 -0.86 10.44 -11.46
CA PHE A 15 -1.85 10.33 -10.39
C PHE A 15 -2.51 11.68 -10.07
N LYS A 16 -1.76 12.76 -10.00
CA LYS A 16 -2.32 14.09 -9.74
C LYS A 16 -3.32 14.50 -10.82
N ASP A 17 -3.00 14.21 -12.09
CA ASP A 17 -3.91 14.46 -13.21
C ASP A 17 -5.18 13.58 -13.12
N HIS A 18 -5.01 12.30 -12.80
CA HIS A 18 -6.13 11.37 -12.65
C HIS A 18 -7.01 11.73 -11.45
N TYR A 19 -6.40 12.05 -10.31
CA TYR A 19 -7.10 12.51 -9.11
C TYR A 19 -7.94 13.76 -9.40
N GLY A 20 -7.37 14.74 -10.12
CA GLY A 20 -8.09 15.95 -10.52
C GLY A 20 -9.29 15.67 -11.43
N LYS A 21 -9.21 14.67 -12.31
CA LYS A 21 -10.33 14.26 -13.16
C LYS A 21 -11.45 13.58 -12.35
N VAL A 22 -11.09 12.80 -11.33
CA VAL A 22 -12.07 12.07 -10.50
C VAL A 22 -12.73 12.99 -9.47
N ASN A 23 -11.96 13.85 -8.82
CA ASN A 23 -12.39 14.64 -7.67
C ASN A 23 -12.69 16.10 -8.01
N GLY A 24 -12.33 16.57 -9.20
CA GLY A 24 -12.52 17.98 -9.62
C GLY A 24 -11.50 18.98 -9.02
N HIS A 25 -10.56 18.50 -8.21
CA HIS A 25 -9.49 19.32 -7.59
C HIS A 25 -8.23 18.49 -7.39
N ALA A 26 -7.08 19.13 -7.17
CA ALA A 26 -5.83 18.46 -6.81
C ALA A 26 -5.88 17.92 -5.37
N PRO A 27 -5.09 16.86 -5.04
CA PRO A 27 -4.94 16.42 -3.66
C PRO A 27 -4.39 17.56 -2.80
N ASP A 28 -4.89 17.69 -1.57
CA ASP A 28 -4.37 18.66 -0.62
C ASP A 28 -2.92 18.31 -0.24
N ALA A 29 -1.98 19.18 -0.57
CA ALA A 29 -0.56 18.99 -0.32
C ALA A 29 -0.20 19.00 1.20
N SER A 30 -1.05 19.57 2.04
CA SER A 30 -0.88 19.63 3.50
C SER A 30 -1.46 18.40 4.21
N ALA A 31 -2.26 17.60 3.52
CA ALA A 31 -2.89 16.43 4.09
C ALA A 31 -1.93 15.25 4.25
N CYS A 32 -2.33 14.29 5.09
CA CYS A 32 -1.65 13.03 5.31
C CYS A 32 -2.39 11.89 4.62
N PRO A 33 -2.00 11.48 3.41
CA PRO A 33 -2.65 10.36 2.76
C PRO A 33 -2.39 9.04 3.49
N VAL A 34 -3.46 8.28 3.72
CA VAL A 34 -3.44 6.88 4.15
C VAL A 34 -3.96 6.04 3.01
N ALA A 35 -3.11 5.20 2.43
CA ALA A 35 -3.49 4.41 1.26
C ALA A 35 -3.65 2.93 1.58
N VAL A 36 -4.59 2.28 0.90
CA VAL A 36 -4.87 0.84 1.01
C VAL A 36 -4.74 0.20 -0.38
N ILE A 37 -3.84 -0.77 -0.50
CA ILE A 37 -3.66 -1.56 -1.72
C ILE A 37 -4.22 -2.95 -1.48
N ILE A 38 -5.27 -3.28 -2.18
CA ILE A 38 -5.98 -4.55 -2.05
C ILE A 38 -5.64 -5.45 -3.24
N GLY A 39 -4.91 -6.52 -2.97
CA GLY A 39 -4.61 -7.56 -3.94
C GLY A 39 -5.79 -8.50 -4.16
N GLY A 40 -5.53 -9.79 -4.16
CA GLY A 40 -6.58 -10.81 -4.28
C GLY A 40 -6.09 -12.18 -3.86
N PRO A 41 -6.99 -13.07 -3.46
CA PRO A 41 -6.63 -14.36 -2.89
C PRO A 41 -5.80 -15.20 -3.85
N ASN A 42 -4.98 -16.07 -3.27
CA ASN A 42 -4.21 -17.07 -3.98
C ASN A 42 -4.24 -18.41 -3.20
N LYS A 43 -3.44 -19.40 -3.61
CA LYS A 43 -3.42 -20.73 -2.95
C LYS A 43 -3.05 -20.69 -1.47
N CYS A 44 -2.40 -19.61 -1.00
CA CYS A 44 -1.93 -19.45 0.38
C CYS A 44 -2.65 -18.34 1.13
N SER A 45 -3.73 -17.80 0.58
CA SER A 45 -4.49 -16.69 1.19
C SER A 45 -5.96 -16.77 0.85
N THR A 46 -6.78 -16.21 1.73
CA THR A 46 -8.22 -16.04 1.53
C THR A 46 -8.59 -14.56 1.66
N MET A 47 -9.71 -14.18 1.09
CA MET A 47 -10.22 -12.81 1.19
C MET A 47 -11.74 -12.85 1.12
N SER A 48 -12.42 -12.62 2.24
CA SER A 48 -13.87 -12.51 2.31
C SER A 48 -14.28 -11.07 2.60
N SER A 49 -15.52 -10.71 2.24
CA SER A 49 -16.09 -9.39 2.57
C SER A 49 -16.13 -9.16 4.08
N ALA A 50 -16.40 -10.19 4.90
CA ALA A 50 -16.44 -10.07 6.34
C ALA A 50 -15.06 -9.72 6.92
N TRP A 51 -14.00 -10.41 6.46
CA TRP A 51 -12.63 -10.11 6.84
C TRP A 51 -12.23 -8.70 6.40
N MET A 52 -12.48 -8.35 5.13
CA MET A 52 -12.14 -7.03 4.59
C MET A 52 -12.89 -5.92 5.35
N LYS A 53 -14.16 -6.13 5.67
CA LYS A 53 -14.93 -5.17 6.47
C LYS A 53 -14.25 -4.89 7.81
N GLN A 54 -13.83 -5.93 8.51
CA GLN A 54 -13.12 -5.79 9.79
C GLN A 54 -11.83 -4.97 9.65
N GLN A 55 -11.04 -5.22 8.57
CA GLN A 55 -9.83 -4.46 8.31
C GLN A 55 -10.15 -2.98 8.02
N LEU A 56 -11.12 -2.71 7.16
CA LEU A 56 -11.50 -1.36 6.79
C LEU A 56 -12.09 -0.58 7.98
N ASP A 57 -12.96 -1.19 8.77
CA ASP A 57 -13.50 -0.58 9.99
C ASP A 57 -12.38 -0.13 10.94
N SER A 58 -11.36 -0.97 11.14
CA SER A 58 -10.20 -0.64 11.97
C SER A 58 -9.36 0.50 11.39
N ILE A 59 -9.16 0.51 10.06
CA ILE A 59 -8.42 1.58 9.38
C ILE A 59 -9.17 2.90 9.50
N PHE A 60 -10.47 2.93 9.22
CA PHE A 60 -11.27 4.14 9.28
C PHE A 60 -11.44 4.66 10.72
N GLU A 61 -11.51 3.77 11.70
CA GLU A 61 -11.49 4.19 13.12
C GLU A 61 -10.14 4.86 13.47
N SER A 62 -9.02 4.31 13.02
CA SER A 62 -7.70 4.94 13.22
C SER A 62 -7.61 6.31 12.52
N ILE A 63 -8.16 6.44 11.31
CA ILE A 63 -8.23 7.72 10.58
C ILE A 63 -9.08 8.73 11.35
N ARG A 64 -10.24 8.31 11.87
CA ARG A 64 -11.13 9.16 12.67
C ARG A 64 -10.44 9.69 13.93
N GLN A 65 -9.71 8.81 14.63
CA GLN A 65 -8.95 9.19 15.82
C GLN A 65 -7.82 10.19 15.49
N SER A 66 -7.08 9.97 14.39
CA SER A 66 -6.03 10.89 13.95
C SER A 66 -6.59 12.26 13.58
N ASN A 67 -7.71 12.32 12.88
CA ASN A 67 -8.37 13.59 12.54
C ASN A 67 -8.89 14.38 13.75
N GLN A 68 -9.14 13.70 14.88
CA GLN A 68 -9.58 14.34 16.12
C GLN A 68 -8.42 14.81 17.00
N SER A 69 -7.31 14.07 17.02
CA SER A 69 -6.13 14.35 17.86
C SER A 69 -5.14 15.28 17.21
N ASP A 70 -4.91 15.11 15.92
CA ASP A 70 -3.93 15.84 15.17
C ASP A 70 -4.64 16.88 14.27
N ARG A 71 -4.18 18.13 14.26
CA ARG A 71 -4.73 19.18 13.38
C ARG A 71 -4.45 18.93 11.89
N GLN A 72 -4.25 17.67 11.51
CA GLN A 72 -3.83 17.27 10.17
C GLN A 72 -4.92 16.44 9.52
N THR A 73 -5.40 16.87 8.37
CA THR A 73 -6.42 16.13 7.59
C THR A 73 -5.83 14.85 7.02
N VAL A 74 -6.44 13.71 7.32
CA VAL A 74 -6.08 12.42 6.74
C VAL A 74 -6.96 12.14 5.54
N LEU A 75 -6.35 11.86 4.38
CA LEU A 75 -7.03 11.50 3.14
C LEU A 75 -6.97 9.99 2.91
N PRO A 76 -8.09 9.27 3.03
CA PRO A 76 -8.11 7.82 2.76
C PRO A 76 -8.16 7.55 1.26
N TRP A 77 -7.17 6.80 0.76
CA TRP A 77 -7.07 6.38 -0.63
C TRP A 77 -7.14 4.85 -0.74
N VAL A 78 -7.73 4.34 -1.81
CA VAL A 78 -7.77 2.89 -2.06
C VAL A 78 -7.58 2.55 -3.53
N THR A 79 -6.96 1.41 -3.77
CA THR A 79 -7.00 0.73 -5.06
C THR A 79 -7.21 -0.76 -4.86
N THR A 80 -7.99 -1.36 -5.76
CA THR A 80 -8.18 -2.80 -5.86
C THR A 80 -7.36 -3.36 -7.01
N SER A 81 -7.27 -4.68 -7.12
CA SER A 81 -6.54 -5.38 -8.17
C SER A 81 -7.47 -6.22 -9.03
N ARG A 82 -6.97 -6.66 -10.19
CA ARG A 82 -7.69 -7.61 -11.07
C ARG A 82 -8.17 -8.89 -10.36
N ARG A 83 -7.49 -9.28 -9.25
CA ARG A 83 -7.80 -10.50 -8.50
C ARG A 83 -8.69 -10.24 -7.28
N THR A 84 -9.01 -8.99 -6.99
CA THR A 84 -9.90 -8.67 -5.87
C THR A 84 -11.29 -9.26 -6.14
N PRO A 85 -11.86 -10.05 -5.21
CA PRO A 85 -13.18 -10.61 -5.41
C PRO A 85 -14.25 -9.52 -5.60
N PRO A 86 -15.24 -9.71 -6.50
CA PRO A 86 -16.26 -8.70 -6.77
C PRO A 86 -17.04 -8.26 -5.54
N GLU A 87 -17.34 -9.18 -4.62
CA GLU A 87 -18.04 -8.89 -3.37
C GLU A 87 -17.19 -8.06 -2.39
N VAL A 88 -15.86 -8.22 -2.44
CA VAL A 88 -14.93 -7.39 -1.67
C VAL A 88 -14.83 -6.01 -2.29
N GLU A 89 -14.74 -5.92 -3.61
CA GLU A 89 -14.69 -4.64 -4.31
C GLU A 89 -15.99 -3.84 -4.11
N ALA A 90 -17.16 -4.51 -4.14
CA ALA A 90 -18.44 -3.89 -3.83
C ALA A 90 -18.50 -3.34 -2.39
N LEU A 91 -17.93 -4.07 -1.42
CA LEU A 91 -17.81 -3.60 -0.05
C LEU A 91 -16.88 -2.37 0.03
N VAL A 92 -15.71 -2.42 -0.61
CA VAL A 92 -14.75 -1.29 -0.65
C VAL A 92 -15.42 -0.04 -1.20
N ASP A 93 -16.29 -0.17 -2.20
CA ASP A 93 -17.01 0.95 -2.82
C ASP A 93 -17.92 1.71 -1.84
N THR A 94 -18.37 1.08 -0.75
CA THR A 94 -19.27 1.69 0.25
C THR A 94 -18.58 2.60 1.26
N TYR A 95 -17.25 2.55 1.37
CA TYR A 95 -16.50 3.36 2.33
C TYR A 95 -16.22 4.79 1.81
N PRO A 96 -16.07 5.78 2.70
CA PRO A 96 -15.91 7.18 2.34
C PRO A 96 -14.46 7.52 1.98
N TRP A 97 -13.98 6.99 0.87
CA TRP A 97 -12.65 7.29 0.35
C TRP A 97 -12.58 8.69 -0.24
N ASP A 98 -11.48 9.36 0.00
CA ASP A 98 -11.12 10.60 -0.71
C ASP A 98 -10.69 10.30 -2.17
N TYR A 99 -9.92 9.24 -2.36
CA TYR A 99 -9.61 8.71 -3.69
C TYR A 99 -9.87 7.20 -3.75
N LYS A 100 -10.63 6.78 -4.73
CA LYS A 100 -11.03 5.38 -4.91
C LYS A 100 -10.84 4.94 -6.36
N LEU A 101 -10.02 3.90 -6.55
CA LEU A 101 -9.84 3.25 -7.83
C LEU A 101 -10.20 1.77 -7.71
N LEU A 102 -11.33 1.40 -8.26
CA LEU A 102 -11.79 0.02 -8.35
C LEU A 102 -11.37 -0.55 -9.70
N TYR A 103 -10.57 -1.60 -9.69
CA TYR A 103 -10.02 -2.18 -10.92
C TYR A 103 -11.09 -2.60 -11.93
N SER A 104 -12.28 -3.02 -11.48
CA SER A 104 -13.40 -3.35 -12.35
C SER A 104 -13.94 -2.14 -13.16
N LYS A 105 -13.69 -0.92 -12.68
CA LYS A 105 -14.21 0.32 -13.29
C LYS A 105 -13.13 1.12 -14.01
N ASP A 106 -11.88 1.06 -13.52
CA ASP A 106 -10.77 1.83 -14.06
C ASP A 106 -9.46 1.05 -13.91
N HIS A 107 -8.64 1.03 -14.96
CA HIS A 107 -7.37 0.31 -15.03
C HIS A 107 -6.15 1.23 -14.86
N PHE A 108 -6.34 2.48 -14.44
CA PHE A 108 -5.23 3.34 -14.05
C PHE A 108 -4.43 2.69 -12.91
N ASN A 109 -3.11 2.89 -12.89
CA ASN A 109 -2.27 2.36 -11.82
C ASN A 109 -1.82 3.48 -10.85
N PRO A 110 -2.47 3.64 -9.67
CA PRO A 110 -2.10 4.66 -8.70
C PRO A 110 -0.95 4.23 -7.77
N ILE A 111 -0.51 2.96 -7.81
CA ILE A 111 0.45 2.39 -6.84
C ILE A 111 1.76 3.19 -6.75
N PRO A 112 2.41 3.61 -7.85
CA PRO A 112 3.62 4.42 -7.74
C PRO A 112 3.42 5.71 -6.93
N ALA A 113 2.28 6.36 -7.10
CA ALA A 113 1.95 7.57 -6.33
C ALA A 113 1.63 7.23 -4.86
N PHE A 114 0.89 6.16 -4.59
CA PHE A 114 0.61 5.70 -3.23
C PHE A 114 1.90 5.41 -2.47
N VAL A 115 2.84 4.71 -3.10
CA VAL A 115 4.16 4.41 -2.52
C VAL A 115 4.93 5.69 -2.17
N LYS A 116 4.86 6.72 -3.01
CA LYS A 116 5.61 7.98 -2.81
C LYS A 116 4.92 8.98 -1.89
N LEU A 117 3.61 9.06 -1.93
CA LEU A 117 2.86 10.14 -1.28
C LEU A 117 2.21 9.74 0.05
N ALA A 118 1.87 8.45 0.24
CA ALA A 118 1.22 8.03 1.46
C ALA A 118 2.14 8.16 2.68
N LYS A 119 1.55 8.49 3.84
CA LYS A 119 2.21 8.46 5.15
C LYS A 119 2.08 7.08 5.80
N THR A 120 0.95 6.44 5.59
CA THR A 120 0.72 5.03 5.98
C THR A 120 0.19 4.28 4.77
N LEU A 121 0.71 3.10 4.56
CA LEU A 121 0.34 2.24 3.44
C LEU A 121 -0.04 0.85 3.94
N TYR A 122 -1.31 0.51 3.81
CA TYR A 122 -1.83 -0.82 4.09
C TYR A 122 -1.80 -1.67 2.81
N VAL A 123 -1.26 -2.87 2.89
CA VAL A 123 -1.15 -3.79 1.74
C VAL A 123 -1.58 -5.18 2.18
N THR A 124 -2.44 -5.85 1.41
CA THR A 124 -2.81 -7.24 1.69
C THR A 124 -1.61 -8.19 1.58
N ALA A 125 -1.44 -9.07 2.55
CA ALA A 125 -0.18 -9.79 2.80
C ALA A 125 0.24 -10.77 1.69
N GLU A 126 -0.69 -11.25 0.88
CA GLU A 126 -0.40 -12.11 -0.28
C GLU A 126 0.28 -11.37 -1.42
N SER A 127 0.25 -10.04 -1.42
CA SER A 127 0.84 -9.19 -2.46
C SER A 127 2.31 -8.86 -2.18
N THR A 128 3.15 -9.90 -2.15
CA THR A 128 4.59 -9.77 -1.80
C THR A 128 5.34 -8.76 -2.68
N GLY A 129 5.00 -8.66 -3.97
CA GLY A 129 5.58 -7.65 -4.86
C GLY A 129 5.26 -6.22 -4.41
N MET A 130 3.98 -5.95 -4.07
CA MET A 130 3.55 -4.64 -3.58
C MET A 130 4.15 -4.32 -2.20
N LEU A 131 4.27 -5.31 -1.30
CA LEU A 131 4.95 -5.13 -0.02
C LEU A 131 6.43 -4.80 -0.22
N SER A 132 7.14 -5.55 -1.07
CA SER A 132 8.55 -5.28 -1.40
C SER A 132 8.75 -3.88 -1.97
N GLU A 133 7.92 -3.49 -2.93
CA GLU A 133 7.94 -2.18 -3.57
C GLU A 133 7.73 -1.06 -2.55
N SER A 134 6.72 -1.20 -1.70
CA SER A 134 6.38 -0.22 -0.65
C SER A 134 7.49 -0.07 0.39
N CYS A 135 8.13 -1.17 0.79
CA CYS A 135 9.24 -1.15 1.74
C CYS A 135 10.53 -0.59 1.14
N THR A 136 10.69 -0.62 -0.19
CA THR A 136 11.93 -0.22 -0.87
C THR A 136 11.89 1.23 -1.36
N PHE A 137 10.81 1.64 -2.01
CA PHE A 137 10.78 2.91 -2.76
C PHE A 137 9.95 4.01 -2.09
N GLY A 138 9.17 3.67 -1.05
CA GLY A 138 8.33 4.61 -0.32
C GLY A 138 8.93 5.11 0.98
N THR A 139 8.32 6.17 1.52
CA THR A 139 8.61 6.69 2.87
C THR A 139 7.51 6.35 3.88
N ALA A 140 6.41 5.79 3.43
CA ALA A 140 5.27 5.42 4.26
C ALA A 140 5.63 4.38 5.33
N ALA A 141 4.95 4.44 6.49
CA ALA A 141 4.88 3.29 7.38
C ALA A 141 4.05 2.19 6.70
N VAL A 142 4.65 1.04 6.38
CA VAL A 142 3.98 -0.05 5.68
C VAL A 142 3.38 -1.03 6.68
N LYS A 143 2.11 -1.37 6.51
CA LYS A 143 1.37 -2.34 7.32
C LYS A 143 0.79 -3.44 6.44
N ALA A 144 1.06 -4.69 6.77
CA ALA A 144 0.46 -5.82 6.08
C ALA A 144 -0.92 -6.14 6.68
N LEU A 145 -1.94 -6.26 5.81
CA LEU A 145 -3.24 -6.81 6.17
C LEU A 145 -3.17 -8.33 6.02
N ASP A 146 -3.11 -9.04 7.14
CA ASP A 146 -2.86 -10.49 7.15
C ASP A 146 -4.09 -11.29 6.69
N ASN A 147 -4.10 -11.67 5.43
CA ASN A 147 -5.08 -12.55 4.82
C ASN A 147 -4.51 -13.94 4.46
N LEU A 148 -3.32 -14.26 5.01
CA LEU A 148 -2.63 -15.51 4.73
C LEU A 148 -3.25 -16.69 5.49
N ASN A 149 -3.35 -17.82 4.81
CA ASN A 149 -3.78 -19.05 5.43
C ASN A 149 -2.83 -19.48 6.58
N PRO A 150 -3.33 -20.17 7.59
CA PRO A 150 -2.49 -20.72 8.65
C PRO A 150 -1.42 -21.68 8.13
N GLY A 151 -0.31 -21.79 8.86
CA GLY A 151 0.76 -22.74 8.59
C GLY A 151 1.95 -22.15 7.82
N PRO A 152 3.05 -22.92 7.75
CA PRO A 152 4.30 -22.46 7.16
C PRO A 152 4.24 -22.52 5.62
N HIS A 153 4.34 -21.37 4.98
CA HIS A 153 4.50 -21.24 3.53
C HIS A 153 5.33 -20.01 3.18
N LYS A 154 5.74 -19.90 1.91
CA LYS A 154 6.68 -18.85 1.46
C LYS A 154 6.20 -17.42 1.75
N PHE A 155 4.91 -17.15 1.63
CA PHE A 155 4.35 -15.81 1.89
C PHE A 155 4.40 -15.48 3.38
N ARG A 156 4.07 -16.44 4.25
CA ARG A 156 4.16 -16.27 5.71
C ARG A 156 5.60 -15.96 6.13
N ARG A 157 6.57 -16.75 5.69
CA ARG A 157 7.99 -16.51 5.98
C ARG A 157 8.47 -15.15 5.46
N PHE A 158 7.97 -14.71 4.31
CA PHE A 158 8.31 -13.41 3.74
C PHE A 158 7.80 -12.26 4.63
N VAL A 159 6.52 -12.29 5.01
CA VAL A 159 5.92 -11.26 5.88
C VAL A 159 6.60 -11.22 7.24
N GLU A 160 6.78 -12.39 7.88
CA GLU A 160 7.49 -12.51 9.17
C GLU A 160 8.94 -12.00 9.07
N GLY A 161 9.62 -12.23 7.95
CA GLY A 161 10.95 -11.67 7.69
C GLY A 161 10.94 -10.15 7.64
N LEU A 162 10.00 -9.55 6.91
CA LEU A 162 9.86 -8.10 6.84
C LEU A 162 9.52 -7.48 8.20
N GLU A 163 8.68 -8.13 9.01
CA GLU A 163 8.35 -7.69 10.37
C GLU A 163 9.56 -7.77 11.30
N LYS A 164 10.23 -8.91 11.31
CA LYS A 164 11.44 -9.15 12.13
C LYS A 164 12.53 -8.12 11.83
N ASP A 165 12.70 -7.78 10.57
CA ASP A 165 13.71 -6.83 10.12
C ASP A 165 13.25 -5.36 10.27
N GLY A 166 12.02 -5.11 10.74
CA GLY A 166 11.45 -3.78 11.01
C GLY A 166 11.03 -3.01 9.76
N TYR A 167 10.83 -3.67 8.63
CA TYR A 167 10.31 -3.07 7.40
C TYR A 167 8.79 -2.92 7.43
N LEU A 168 8.08 -3.80 8.13
CA LEU A 168 6.64 -3.67 8.42
C LEU A 168 6.44 -3.16 9.84
N ASN A 169 5.40 -2.35 10.03
CA ASN A 169 5.04 -1.74 11.32
C ASN A 169 6.15 -0.87 11.95
N GLY A 170 7.25 -0.67 11.25
CA GLY A 170 8.40 0.14 11.63
C GLY A 170 8.69 1.24 10.61
N ASN A 171 9.78 1.95 10.85
CA ASN A 171 10.25 3.05 9.97
C ASN A 171 11.48 2.65 9.13
N ARG A 172 11.91 1.39 9.20
CA ARG A 172 13.05 0.93 8.42
C ARG A 172 12.69 0.81 6.96
N LYS A 173 13.62 1.21 6.08
CA LYS A 173 13.50 1.06 4.64
C LYS A 173 14.61 0.18 4.09
N VAL A 174 14.31 -0.53 3.01
CA VAL A 174 15.31 -1.34 2.32
C VAL A 174 16.32 -0.41 1.66
N ASP A 175 17.59 -0.54 2.04
CA ASP A 175 18.71 0.17 1.39
C ASP A 175 19.43 -0.80 0.45
N LEU A 176 19.01 -0.81 -0.81
CA LEU A 176 19.62 -1.65 -1.84
C LEU A 176 21.07 -1.25 -2.10
N SER A 177 21.44 0.03 -1.95
CA SER A 177 22.82 0.49 -2.18
C SER A 177 23.77 -0.08 -1.14
N ALA A 178 23.39 -0.07 0.12
CA ALA A 178 24.16 -0.68 1.20
C ALA A 178 24.27 -2.21 1.03
N GLN A 179 23.18 -2.86 0.62
CA GLN A 179 23.18 -4.31 0.35
C GLN A 179 24.11 -4.67 -0.82
N PHE A 180 24.09 -3.92 -1.90
CA PHE A 180 25.00 -4.13 -3.04
C PHE A 180 26.45 -3.84 -2.67
N ALA A 181 26.73 -2.80 -1.90
CA ALA A 181 28.07 -2.52 -1.41
C ALA A 181 28.64 -3.65 -0.55
N ALA A 182 27.82 -4.15 0.40
CA ALA A 182 28.20 -5.29 1.22
C ALA A 182 28.43 -6.57 0.39
N ALA A 183 27.57 -6.85 -0.59
CA ALA A 183 27.75 -8.00 -1.49
C ALA A 183 29.02 -7.87 -2.34
N LYS A 184 29.33 -6.70 -2.87
CA LYS A 184 30.59 -6.46 -3.61
C LYS A 184 31.82 -6.70 -2.73
N GLN A 185 31.80 -6.20 -1.50
CA GLN A 185 32.90 -6.42 -0.56
C GLN A 185 33.11 -7.89 -0.26
N LEU A 186 32.04 -8.67 -0.08
CA LEU A 186 32.10 -10.12 0.13
C LEU A 186 32.64 -10.88 -1.09
N LEU A 187 32.39 -10.38 -2.29
CA LEU A 187 32.82 -10.99 -3.56
C LEU A 187 34.19 -10.47 -4.03
N GLY A 188 34.81 -9.53 -3.32
CA GLY A 188 36.10 -8.93 -3.70
C GLY A 188 36.02 -8.06 -4.97
N LEU A 189 34.85 -7.46 -5.25
CA LEU A 189 34.59 -6.63 -6.45
C LEU A 189 34.68 -5.14 -6.12
#